data_c5daf4b81ced06c92711618110f4f995
#
_entry.id   c5daf4b81ced06c92711618110f4f995
#
_cell.length_a   1.000
_cell.length_b   1.000
_cell.length_c   1.000
_cell.angle_alpha   90.00
_cell.angle_beta   90.00
_cell.angle_gamma   90.00
#
_symmetry.space_group_name_H-M   'P 1'
#
loop_
_entity.id
_entity.type
_entity.pdbx_description
1 polymer ?
#
loop_
_entity_poly.entity_id
_entity_poly.type
_entity_poly.pdbx_seq_one_letter_code
_entity_poly.pdbx_strand_id
1 'polypeptide(L)'
;LVPTSGKALVLGMDLKVSSGKARQHLGYMAQKFSLYGNLSVEQNLRFFSGVYGLRGRAQNDKIASMSEAFGLKSIARQAADDLPLGYKQRLALACSLMHEPDILFLDEPTSGVDPLTRREFWLHINSMVDKGVTVMVTTHFMDEAEYCDRIGLVYHGKLIASGTPDDLKALAADEKQPDPTMEQAFITLIHDWDKENAGER
;
A
#
# COMPACT_ATOMS: atom_id res chain seq x y z
N LEU A 1 -4.72 16.30 7.90
CA LEU A 1 -6.15 16.42 8.19
C LEU A 1 -6.42 15.93 9.61
N VAL A 2 -7.25 16.65 10.37
CA VAL A 2 -7.72 16.23 11.70
C VAL A 2 -9.13 15.68 11.50
N PRO A 3 -9.43 14.44 11.97
CA PRO A 3 -10.78 13.90 11.85
C PRO A 3 -11.78 14.77 12.63
N THR A 4 -12.93 15.07 12.01
CA THR A 4 -14.00 15.90 12.59
C THR A 4 -14.63 15.19 13.80
N SER A 5 -14.78 13.87 13.72
CA SER A 5 -15.32 13.02 14.77
C SER A 5 -14.69 11.62 14.73
N GLY A 6 -15.02 10.78 15.69
CA GLY A 6 -14.54 9.40 15.75
C GLY A 6 -13.14 9.25 16.36
N LYS A 7 -12.65 8.01 16.38
CA LYS A 7 -11.36 7.58 16.93
C LYS A 7 -10.60 6.79 15.86
N ALA A 8 -9.31 7.07 15.73
CA ALA A 8 -8.40 6.28 14.91
C ALA A 8 -7.28 5.73 15.80
N LEU A 9 -7.22 4.40 15.90
CA LEU A 9 -6.21 3.70 16.67
C LEU A 9 -5.27 2.94 15.72
N VAL A 10 -3.97 3.08 15.95
CA VAL A 10 -2.94 2.30 15.25
C VAL A 10 -2.05 1.66 16.30
N LEU A 11 -1.95 0.33 16.28
CA LEU A 11 -1.27 -0.45 17.33
C LEU A 11 -1.74 -0.07 18.75
N GLY A 12 -3.04 0.18 18.92
CA GLY A 12 -3.61 0.64 20.19
C GLY A 12 -3.34 2.11 20.54
N MET A 13 -2.55 2.82 19.74
CA MET A 13 -2.22 4.24 19.95
C MET A 13 -3.25 5.14 19.28
N ASP A 14 -3.82 6.09 20.02
CA ASP A 14 -4.71 7.11 19.48
C ASP A 14 -3.90 8.13 18.66
N LEU A 15 -4.22 8.25 17.38
CA LEU A 15 -3.51 9.14 16.45
C LEU A 15 -3.68 10.63 16.79
N LYS A 16 -4.73 11.01 17.53
CA LYS A 16 -4.89 12.40 18.01
C LYS A 16 -3.84 12.77 19.07
N VAL A 17 -3.45 11.82 19.89
CA VAL A 17 -2.59 12.06 21.07
C VAL A 17 -1.15 11.58 20.83
N SER A 18 -0.96 10.48 20.15
CA SER A 18 0.32 9.78 20.02
C SER A 18 0.85 9.69 18.59
N SER A 19 0.52 10.66 17.72
CA SER A 19 0.88 10.61 16.30
C SER A 19 2.39 10.47 16.05
N GLY A 20 3.24 11.08 16.88
CA GLY A 20 4.71 10.99 16.76
C GLY A 20 5.24 9.59 17.02
N LYS A 21 4.71 8.89 18.04
CA LYS A 21 5.09 7.51 18.36
C LYS A 21 4.55 6.55 17.30
N ALA A 22 3.30 6.71 16.90
CA ALA A 22 2.69 5.87 15.88
C ALA A 22 3.48 5.91 14.55
N ARG A 23 3.99 7.09 14.13
CA ARG A 23 4.77 7.22 12.89
C ARG A 23 6.06 6.41 12.87
N GLN A 24 6.65 6.09 14.01
CA GLN A 24 7.85 5.24 14.09
C GLN A 24 7.55 3.79 13.71
N HIS A 25 6.30 3.37 13.81
CA HIS A 25 5.81 2.04 13.49
C HIS A 25 5.11 1.97 12.13
N LEU A 26 5.01 3.12 11.43
CA LEU A 26 4.27 3.23 10.18
C LEU A 26 5.21 3.48 9.01
N GLY A 27 5.11 2.64 7.98
CA GLY A 27 5.60 2.96 6.65
C GLY A 27 4.47 3.55 5.81
N TYR A 28 4.80 4.48 4.92
CA TYR A 28 3.84 5.06 3.98
C TYR A 28 4.46 5.26 2.61
N MET A 29 3.76 4.81 1.60
CA MET A 29 4.09 5.04 0.20
C MET A 29 2.93 5.78 -0.47
N ALA A 30 3.18 7.00 -0.91
CA ALA A 30 2.19 7.82 -1.60
C ALA A 30 2.01 7.38 -3.06
N GLN A 31 0.82 7.60 -3.62
CA GLN A 31 0.49 7.35 -5.01
C GLN A 31 1.46 8.05 -5.99
N LYS A 32 1.74 9.33 -5.76
CA LYS A 32 2.72 10.07 -6.56
C LYS A 32 4.12 9.83 -6.01
N PHE A 33 5.08 9.63 -6.93
CA PHE A 33 6.49 9.55 -6.55
C PHE A 33 6.88 10.77 -5.71
N SER A 34 7.15 10.53 -4.43
CA SER A 34 7.37 11.57 -3.42
C SER A 34 8.81 11.60 -2.89
N LEU A 35 9.72 10.86 -3.53
CA LEU A 35 11.13 10.84 -3.18
C LEU A 35 11.89 11.99 -3.84
N TYR A 36 13.14 12.17 -3.46
CA TYR A 36 13.99 13.21 -4.03
C TYR A 36 14.50 12.79 -5.41
N GLY A 37 13.88 13.32 -6.46
CA GLY A 37 14.16 12.94 -7.84
C GLY A 37 15.59 13.25 -8.30
N ASN A 38 16.17 14.36 -7.81
CA ASN A 38 17.55 14.79 -8.07
C ASN A 38 18.60 13.98 -7.31
N LEU A 39 18.20 13.19 -6.31
CA LEU A 39 19.10 12.29 -5.61
C LEU A 39 19.15 10.93 -6.31
N SER A 40 20.31 10.26 -6.21
CA SER A 40 20.43 8.89 -6.68
C SER A 40 19.59 7.91 -5.82
N VAL A 41 19.41 6.69 -6.33
CA VAL A 41 18.78 5.60 -5.59
C VAL A 41 19.43 5.42 -4.22
N GLU A 42 20.76 5.27 -4.17
CA GLU A 42 21.50 5.10 -2.92
C GLU A 42 21.35 6.30 -1.99
N GLN A 43 21.36 7.51 -2.53
CA GLN A 43 21.20 8.74 -1.73
C GLN A 43 19.80 8.84 -1.13
N ASN A 44 18.73 8.43 -1.86
CA ASN A 44 17.40 8.34 -1.31
C ASN A 44 17.33 7.33 -0.16
N LEU A 45 17.82 6.11 -0.35
CA LEU A 45 17.88 5.09 0.70
C LEU A 45 18.65 5.58 1.93
N ARG A 46 19.78 6.26 1.71
CA ARG A 46 20.61 6.84 2.78
C ARG A 46 19.89 7.96 3.52
N PHE A 47 19.18 8.83 2.81
CA PHE A 47 18.40 9.90 3.41
C PHE A 47 17.30 9.33 4.31
N PHE A 48 16.44 8.44 3.77
CA PHE A 48 15.31 7.90 4.52
C PHE A 48 15.77 7.04 5.71
N SER A 49 16.78 6.18 5.55
CA SER A 49 17.35 5.46 6.69
C SER A 49 17.88 6.41 7.77
N GLY A 50 18.47 7.53 7.33
CA GLY A 50 18.97 8.58 8.23
C GLY A 50 17.86 9.30 9.01
N VAL A 51 16.71 9.55 8.40
CA VAL A 51 15.52 10.15 9.05
C VAL A 51 15.06 9.27 10.24
N TYR A 52 15.11 7.95 10.08
CA TYR A 52 14.75 6.99 11.13
C TYR A 52 15.91 6.66 12.09
N GLY A 53 17.01 7.42 12.02
CA GLY A 53 18.09 7.32 13.00
C GLY A 53 19.19 6.30 12.70
N LEU A 54 19.12 5.55 11.58
CA LEU A 54 20.19 4.64 11.20
C LEU A 54 21.48 5.42 10.83
N ARG A 55 22.62 4.94 11.30
CA ARG A 55 23.93 5.56 11.07
C ARG A 55 25.03 4.48 10.90
N GLY A 56 26.13 4.89 10.29
CA GLY A 56 27.34 4.09 10.20
C GLY A 56 27.13 2.73 9.53
N ARG A 57 27.63 1.67 10.15
CA ARG A 57 27.59 0.31 9.59
C ARG A 57 26.17 -0.20 9.43
N ALA A 58 25.32 -0.05 10.46
CA ALA A 58 23.94 -0.51 10.40
C ALA A 58 23.16 0.13 9.24
N GLN A 59 23.40 1.42 8.96
CA GLN A 59 22.81 2.11 7.81
C GLN A 59 23.28 1.50 6.48
N ASN A 60 24.58 1.26 6.34
CA ASN A 60 25.16 0.69 5.11
C ASN A 60 24.65 -0.73 4.88
N ASP A 61 24.59 -1.55 5.92
CA ASP A 61 24.10 -2.92 5.85
C ASP A 61 22.60 -2.94 5.44
N LYS A 62 21.80 -2.02 6.01
CA LYS A 62 20.38 -1.88 5.65
C LYS A 62 20.19 -1.43 4.21
N ILE A 63 20.97 -0.43 3.74
CA ILE A 63 20.93 0.02 2.35
C ILE A 63 21.30 -1.11 1.40
N ALA A 64 22.35 -1.88 1.70
CA ALA A 64 22.78 -3.00 0.88
C ALA A 64 21.68 -4.07 0.79
N SER A 65 21.09 -4.45 1.93
CA SER A 65 19.98 -5.41 2.00
C SER A 65 18.76 -4.96 1.21
N MET A 66 18.33 -3.71 1.36
CA MET A 66 17.18 -3.16 0.62
C MET A 66 17.48 -3.07 -0.89
N SER A 67 18.70 -2.62 -1.26
CA SER A 67 19.10 -2.57 -2.67
C SER A 67 19.11 -3.94 -3.34
N GLU A 68 19.45 -5.00 -2.59
CA GLU A 68 19.38 -6.37 -3.07
C GLU A 68 17.94 -6.85 -3.21
N ALA A 69 17.16 -6.75 -2.13
CA ALA A 69 15.80 -7.25 -2.04
C ALA A 69 14.88 -6.64 -3.13
N PHE A 70 15.10 -5.37 -3.49
CA PHE A 70 14.30 -4.64 -4.47
C PHE A 70 14.95 -4.52 -5.86
N GLY A 71 16.09 -5.21 -6.12
CA GLY A 71 16.76 -5.20 -7.41
C GLY A 71 17.34 -3.84 -7.82
N LEU A 72 17.77 -3.02 -6.85
CA LEU A 72 18.21 -1.63 -7.07
C LEU A 72 19.74 -1.49 -7.20
N LYS A 73 20.53 -2.54 -6.98
CA LYS A 73 22.00 -2.47 -6.97
C LYS A 73 22.60 -1.93 -8.26
N SER A 74 22.12 -2.40 -9.41
CA SER A 74 22.67 -2.02 -10.73
C SER A 74 22.42 -0.56 -11.09
N ILE A 75 21.42 0.07 -10.48
CA ILE A 75 20.99 1.44 -10.72
C ILE A 75 21.24 2.37 -9.53
N ALA A 76 22.03 1.95 -8.54
CA ALA A 76 22.24 2.67 -7.28
C ALA A 76 22.73 4.12 -7.46
N ARG A 77 23.45 4.41 -8.54
CA ARG A 77 23.98 5.74 -8.84
C ARG A 77 23.12 6.59 -9.78
N GLN A 78 22.04 6.02 -10.34
CA GLN A 78 21.12 6.76 -11.21
C GLN A 78 20.25 7.71 -10.39
N ALA A 79 19.96 8.89 -10.94
CA ALA A 79 19.01 9.82 -10.33
C ALA A 79 17.60 9.21 -10.35
N ALA A 80 16.85 9.44 -9.28
CA ALA A 80 15.53 8.82 -9.14
C ALA A 80 14.53 9.31 -10.20
N ASP A 81 14.67 10.55 -10.68
CA ASP A 81 13.82 11.09 -11.76
C ASP A 81 14.03 10.38 -13.10
N ASP A 82 15.22 9.84 -13.36
CA ASP A 82 15.55 9.16 -14.61
C ASP A 82 15.11 7.69 -14.64
N LEU A 83 14.57 7.17 -13.53
CA LEU A 83 14.18 5.79 -13.44
C LEU A 83 12.84 5.52 -14.15
N PRO A 84 12.68 4.37 -14.82
CA PRO A 84 11.38 3.84 -15.19
C PRO A 84 10.45 3.72 -13.96
N LEU A 85 9.13 3.86 -14.20
CA LEU A 85 8.14 3.90 -13.12
C LEU A 85 8.23 2.71 -12.16
N GLY A 86 8.39 1.49 -12.67
CA GLY A 86 8.53 0.30 -11.83
C GLY A 86 9.71 0.36 -10.86
N TYR A 87 10.84 0.93 -11.27
CA TYR A 87 11.97 1.15 -10.37
C TYR A 87 11.72 2.27 -9.36
N LYS A 88 10.99 3.33 -9.77
CA LYS A 88 10.54 4.39 -8.84
C LYS A 88 9.68 3.80 -7.73
N GLN A 89 8.73 2.92 -8.08
CA GLN A 89 7.86 2.26 -7.11
C GLN A 89 8.64 1.33 -6.17
N ARG A 90 9.57 0.52 -6.70
CA ARG A 90 10.45 -0.32 -5.88
C ARG A 90 11.32 0.50 -4.92
N LEU A 91 11.86 1.62 -5.38
CA LEU A 91 12.63 2.53 -4.53
C LEU A 91 11.76 3.15 -3.44
N ALA A 92 10.55 3.60 -3.77
CA ALA A 92 9.61 4.17 -2.80
C ALA A 92 9.23 3.15 -1.72
N LEU A 93 8.93 1.91 -2.12
CA LEU A 93 8.65 0.82 -1.19
C LEU A 93 9.86 0.51 -0.31
N ALA A 94 11.07 0.40 -0.88
CA ALA A 94 12.29 0.18 -0.11
C ALA A 94 12.53 1.29 0.92
N CYS A 95 12.32 2.56 0.55
CA CYS A 95 12.45 3.70 1.47
C CYS A 95 11.44 3.66 2.61
N SER A 96 10.19 3.23 2.35
CA SER A 96 9.14 3.11 3.37
C SER A 96 9.39 2.00 4.39
N LEU A 97 10.30 1.08 4.09
CA LEU A 97 10.67 -0.08 4.90
C LEU A 97 12.00 0.08 5.66
N MET A 98 12.69 1.22 5.53
CA MET A 98 14.03 1.39 6.12
C MET A 98 14.05 1.24 7.63
N HIS A 99 12.96 1.58 8.31
CA HIS A 99 12.83 1.54 9.77
C HIS A 99 12.07 0.31 10.30
N GLU A 100 11.81 -0.69 9.42
CA GLU A 100 11.14 -1.94 9.77
C GLU A 100 9.76 -1.70 10.43
N PRO A 101 8.83 -1.03 9.73
CA PRO A 101 7.53 -0.70 10.28
C PRO A 101 6.70 -1.95 10.57
N ASP A 102 5.84 -1.87 11.61
CA ASP A 102 4.85 -2.91 11.92
C ASP A 102 3.64 -2.83 10.97
N ILE A 103 3.34 -1.63 10.46
CA ILE A 103 2.23 -1.39 9.53
C ILE A 103 2.73 -0.58 8.33
N LEU A 104 2.32 -0.97 7.14
CA LEU A 104 2.64 -0.32 5.88
C LEU A 104 1.36 0.12 5.16
N PHE A 105 1.27 1.40 4.84
CA PHE A 105 0.22 1.97 4.01
C PHE A 105 0.75 2.22 2.61
N LEU A 106 0.10 1.65 1.61
CA LEU A 106 0.46 1.77 0.20
C LEU A 106 -0.72 2.39 -0.56
N ASP A 107 -0.51 3.58 -1.10
CA ASP A 107 -1.56 4.31 -1.81
C ASP A 107 -1.38 4.13 -3.32
N GLU A 108 -2.25 3.30 -3.94
CA GLU A 108 -2.21 2.90 -5.34
C GLU A 108 -0.80 2.55 -5.85
N PRO A 109 -0.06 1.63 -5.19
CA PRO A 109 1.36 1.46 -5.37
C PRO A 109 1.77 0.95 -6.77
N THR A 110 0.83 0.37 -7.51
CA THR A 110 1.06 -0.24 -8.83
C THR A 110 0.40 0.52 -9.96
N SER A 111 -0.15 1.71 -9.67
CA SER A 111 -0.78 2.55 -10.68
C SER A 111 0.22 2.93 -11.79
N GLY A 112 -0.16 2.65 -13.04
CA GLY A 112 0.64 2.97 -14.23
C GLY A 112 1.82 2.04 -14.51
N VAL A 113 2.04 0.97 -13.72
CA VAL A 113 3.06 -0.04 -14.02
C VAL A 113 2.50 -1.18 -14.87
N ASP A 114 3.36 -1.81 -15.65
CA ASP A 114 3.01 -2.96 -16.49
C ASP A 114 2.62 -4.19 -15.64
N PRO A 115 1.88 -5.16 -16.20
CA PRO A 115 1.37 -6.31 -15.44
C PRO A 115 2.46 -7.19 -14.82
N LEU A 116 3.63 -7.31 -15.45
CA LEU A 116 4.74 -8.11 -14.91
C LEU A 116 5.33 -7.45 -13.67
N THR A 117 5.63 -6.15 -13.78
CA THR A 117 6.15 -5.35 -12.66
C THR A 117 5.13 -5.30 -11.50
N ARG A 118 3.82 -5.23 -11.80
CA ARG A 118 2.75 -5.30 -10.81
C ARG A 118 2.79 -6.62 -10.03
N ARG A 119 2.88 -7.74 -10.74
CA ARG A 119 2.99 -9.06 -10.10
C ARG A 119 4.21 -9.17 -9.19
N GLU A 120 5.38 -8.69 -9.64
CA GLU A 120 6.60 -8.68 -8.82
C GLU A 120 6.43 -7.81 -7.56
N PHE A 121 5.72 -6.69 -7.69
CA PHE A 121 5.44 -5.81 -6.56
C PHE A 121 4.56 -6.51 -5.49
N TRP A 122 3.54 -7.24 -5.93
CA TRP A 122 2.71 -8.04 -5.02
C TRP A 122 3.48 -9.19 -4.36
N LEU A 123 4.45 -9.79 -5.02
CA LEU A 123 5.36 -10.77 -4.37
C LEU A 123 6.16 -10.13 -3.22
N HIS A 124 6.59 -8.87 -3.38
CA HIS A 124 7.24 -8.14 -2.28
C HIS A 124 6.28 -7.86 -1.14
N ILE A 125 5.04 -7.45 -1.42
CA ILE A 125 4.00 -7.23 -0.39
C ILE A 125 3.76 -8.53 0.40
N ASN A 126 3.49 -9.64 -0.28
CA ASN A 126 3.22 -10.93 0.37
C ASN A 126 4.40 -11.38 1.24
N SER A 127 5.64 -11.21 0.75
CA SER A 127 6.84 -11.52 1.56
C SER A 127 6.96 -10.66 2.83
N MET A 128 6.37 -9.47 2.87
CA MET A 128 6.33 -8.65 4.09
C MET A 128 5.22 -9.12 5.04
N VAL A 129 4.06 -9.49 4.50
CA VAL A 129 2.96 -10.06 5.29
C VAL A 129 3.41 -11.37 5.95
N ASP A 130 4.11 -12.24 5.23
CA ASP A 130 4.70 -13.48 5.77
C ASP A 130 5.67 -13.23 6.93
N LYS A 131 6.30 -12.05 6.97
CA LYS A 131 7.19 -11.62 8.07
C LYS A 131 6.45 -10.92 9.20
N GLY A 132 5.13 -10.84 9.14
CA GLY A 132 4.28 -10.26 10.18
C GLY A 132 4.00 -8.77 10.05
N VAL A 133 4.36 -8.12 8.92
CA VAL A 133 3.98 -6.73 8.66
C VAL A 133 2.52 -6.67 8.25
N THR A 134 1.73 -5.82 8.89
CA THR A 134 0.37 -5.54 8.43
C THR A 134 0.43 -4.57 7.25
N VAL A 135 -0.13 -4.93 6.11
CA VAL A 135 -0.12 -4.08 4.92
C VAL A 135 -1.53 -3.66 4.55
N MET A 136 -1.75 -2.35 4.42
CA MET A 136 -2.98 -1.76 3.90
C MET A 136 -2.70 -1.13 2.53
N VAL A 137 -3.39 -1.63 1.50
CA VAL A 137 -3.25 -1.15 0.13
C VAL A 137 -4.55 -0.46 -0.28
N THR A 138 -4.47 0.73 -0.87
CA THR A 138 -5.57 1.27 -1.67
C THR A 138 -5.33 0.93 -3.13
N THR A 139 -6.34 0.49 -3.83
CA THR A 139 -6.28 0.20 -5.26
C THR A 139 -7.63 0.40 -5.92
N HIS A 140 -7.63 0.70 -7.21
CA HIS A 140 -8.80 0.70 -8.08
C HIS A 140 -8.78 -0.50 -9.05
N PHE A 141 -7.79 -1.38 -8.93
CA PHE A 141 -7.69 -2.60 -9.73
C PHE A 141 -8.33 -3.76 -8.97
N MET A 142 -9.42 -4.29 -9.51
CA MET A 142 -10.17 -5.37 -8.84
C MET A 142 -9.42 -6.71 -8.83
N ASP A 143 -8.54 -6.95 -9.79
CA ASP A 143 -7.64 -8.10 -9.82
C ASP A 143 -6.61 -8.07 -8.68
N GLU A 144 -6.22 -6.89 -8.19
CA GLU A 144 -5.35 -6.78 -7.03
C GLU A 144 -6.05 -7.12 -5.71
N ALA A 145 -7.35 -6.90 -5.63
CA ALA A 145 -8.15 -7.26 -4.47
C ALA A 145 -8.10 -8.77 -4.16
N GLU A 146 -7.95 -9.61 -5.19
CA GLU A 146 -7.81 -11.07 -5.05
C GLU A 146 -6.53 -11.50 -4.28
N TYR A 147 -5.53 -10.62 -4.17
CA TYR A 147 -4.30 -10.88 -3.38
C TYR A 147 -4.44 -10.51 -1.90
N CYS A 148 -5.56 -9.90 -1.50
CA CYS A 148 -5.75 -9.41 -0.15
C CYS A 148 -6.49 -10.43 0.73
N ASP A 149 -6.08 -10.57 2.01
CA ASP A 149 -6.82 -11.38 2.99
C ASP A 149 -8.18 -10.77 3.34
N ARG A 150 -8.27 -9.44 3.25
CA ARG A 150 -9.48 -8.70 3.55
C ARG A 150 -9.60 -7.44 2.71
N ILE A 151 -10.82 -7.18 2.25
CA ILE A 151 -11.18 -6.03 1.42
C ILE A 151 -12.20 -5.17 2.15
N GLY A 152 -12.09 -3.85 1.99
CA GLY A 152 -13.13 -2.89 2.35
C GLY A 152 -13.51 -2.09 1.11
N LEU A 153 -14.77 -2.16 0.69
CA LEU A 153 -15.30 -1.36 -0.41
C LEU A 153 -15.79 -0.01 0.10
N VAL A 154 -15.14 1.07 -0.35
CA VAL A 154 -15.51 2.44 0.03
C VAL A 154 -16.20 3.12 -1.15
N TYR A 155 -17.42 3.59 -0.93
CA TYR A 155 -18.21 4.31 -1.92
C TYR A 155 -18.89 5.52 -1.27
N HIS A 156 -18.82 6.69 -1.92
CA HIS A 156 -19.31 7.98 -1.37
C HIS A 156 -18.84 8.25 0.08
N GLY A 157 -17.60 7.85 0.43
CA GLY A 157 -17.01 8.05 1.76
C GLY A 157 -17.57 7.12 2.84
N LYS A 158 -18.41 6.15 2.48
CA LYS A 158 -18.94 5.11 3.37
C LYS A 158 -18.29 3.77 3.06
N LEU A 159 -18.02 2.95 4.07
CA LEU A 159 -17.64 1.55 3.91
C LEU A 159 -18.92 0.76 3.64
N ILE A 160 -19.13 0.33 2.39
CA ILE A 160 -20.38 -0.33 1.96
C ILE A 160 -20.35 -1.83 2.13
N ALA A 161 -19.17 -2.45 2.04
CA ALA A 161 -18.98 -3.88 2.28
C ALA A 161 -17.57 -4.17 2.77
N SER A 162 -17.37 -5.23 3.54
CA SER A 162 -16.05 -5.66 4.02
C SER A 162 -16.05 -7.16 4.28
N GLY A 163 -15.02 -7.87 3.80
CA GLY A 163 -14.86 -9.32 3.94
C GLY A 163 -13.62 -9.82 3.22
N THR A 164 -13.46 -11.13 3.12
CA THR A 164 -12.50 -11.75 2.19
C THR A 164 -12.98 -11.55 0.75
N PRO A 165 -12.10 -11.73 -0.26
CA PRO A 165 -12.55 -11.74 -1.67
C PRO A 165 -13.74 -12.68 -1.90
N ASP A 166 -13.72 -13.89 -1.34
CA ASP A 166 -14.78 -14.86 -1.50
C ASP A 166 -16.07 -14.44 -0.80
N ASP A 167 -16.00 -13.82 0.40
CA ASP A 167 -17.18 -13.27 1.07
C ASP A 167 -17.87 -12.22 0.20
N LEU A 168 -17.09 -11.30 -0.41
CA LEU A 168 -17.64 -10.23 -1.23
C LEU A 168 -18.23 -10.75 -2.54
N LYS A 169 -17.60 -11.76 -3.16
CA LYS A 169 -18.15 -12.45 -4.32
C LYS A 169 -19.44 -13.17 -3.97
N ALA A 170 -19.47 -13.87 -2.84
CA ALA A 170 -20.68 -14.57 -2.39
C ALA A 170 -21.86 -13.61 -2.09
N LEU A 171 -21.58 -12.41 -1.54
CA LEU A 171 -22.62 -11.38 -1.32
C LEU A 171 -23.23 -10.87 -2.63
N ALA A 172 -22.48 -10.87 -3.72
CA ALA A 172 -22.92 -10.38 -5.02
C ALA A 172 -23.44 -11.47 -5.95
N ALA A 173 -23.35 -12.74 -5.55
CA ALA A 173 -23.80 -13.87 -6.35
C ALA A 173 -25.34 -13.93 -6.42
N ASP A 174 -25.88 -14.25 -7.60
CA ASP A 174 -27.31 -14.48 -7.85
C ASP A 174 -27.53 -15.72 -8.74
N GLU A 175 -28.80 -16.05 -9.04
CA GLU A 175 -29.14 -17.20 -9.91
C GLU A 175 -28.59 -17.09 -11.33
N LYS A 176 -28.34 -15.86 -11.84
CA LYS A 176 -27.81 -15.61 -13.17
C LYS A 176 -26.27 -15.59 -13.19
N GLN A 177 -25.66 -15.27 -12.05
CA GLN A 177 -24.24 -15.13 -11.87
C GLN A 177 -23.80 -15.74 -10.53
N PRO A 178 -23.71 -17.08 -10.46
CA PRO A 178 -23.42 -17.79 -9.21
C PRO A 178 -21.95 -17.67 -8.76
N ASP A 179 -21.04 -17.30 -9.66
CA ASP A 179 -19.61 -17.11 -9.38
C ASP A 179 -19.10 -15.82 -10.04
N PRO A 180 -19.40 -14.65 -9.46
CA PRO A 180 -18.98 -13.37 -10.02
C PRO A 180 -17.47 -13.14 -9.82
N THR A 181 -16.84 -12.44 -10.77
CA THR A 181 -15.50 -11.88 -10.57
C THR A 181 -15.55 -10.75 -9.53
N MET A 182 -14.38 -10.35 -8.97
CA MET A 182 -14.33 -9.21 -8.05
C MET A 182 -14.87 -7.91 -8.68
N GLU A 183 -14.62 -7.68 -9.97
CA GLU A 183 -15.17 -6.53 -10.70
C GLU A 183 -16.70 -6.57 -10.75
N GLN A 184 -17.27 -7.72 -11.05
CA GLN A 184 -18.72 -7.93 -11.09
C GLN A 184 -19.33 -7.78 -9.71
N ALA A 185 -18.68 -8.34 -8.67
CA ALA A 185 -19.11 -8.20 -7.29
C ALA A 185 -19.11 -6.72 -6.85
N PHE A 186 -18.06 -5.98 -7.19
CA PHE A 186 -17.97 -4.56 -6.91
C PHE A 186 -19.11 -3.75 -7.55
N ILE A 187 -19.41 -3.99 -8.84
CA ILE A 187 -20.50 -3.33 -9.56
C ILE A 187 -21.85 -3.64 -8.92
N THR A 188 -22.10 -4.92 -8.61
CA THR A 188 -23.36 -5.36 -7.98
C THR A 188 -23.56 -4.70 -6.62
N LEU A 189 -22.57 -4.75 -5.75
CA LEU A 189 -22.63 -4.17 -4.40
C LEU A 189 -22.85 -2.64 -4.42
N ILE A 190 -22.27 -1.93 -5.39
CA ILE A 190 -22.54 -0.49 -5.59
C ILE A 190 -23.99 -0.27 -6.03
N HIS A 191 -24.48 -1.03 -7.01
CA HIS A 191 -25.85 -0.88 -7.48
C HIS A 191 -26.88 -1.17 -6.39
N ASP A 192 -26.65 -2.16 -5.56
CA ASP A 192 -27.55 -2.49 -4.47
C ASP A 192 -27.52 -1.43 -3.39
N TRP A 193 -26.34 -0.91 -3.04
CA TRP A 193 -26.20 0.21 -2.12
C TRP A 193 -26.93 1.47 -2.65
N ASP A 194 -26.79 1.80 -3.95
CA ASP A 194 -27.49 2.94 -4.57
C ASP A 194 -29.02 2.78 -4.54
N LYS A 195 -29.54 1.57 -4.75
CA LYS A 195 -31.00 1.29 -4.65
C LYS A 195 -31.50 1.49 -3.22
N GLU A 196 -30.79 0.99 -2.22
CA GLU A 196 -31.14 1.11 -0.81
C GLU A 196 -31.11 2.56 -0.32
N ASN A 197 -30.21 3.40 -0.86
CA ASN A 197 -29.99 4.77 -0.42
C ASN A 197 -30.53 5.82 -1.42
N ALA A 198 -31.36 5.43 -2.39
CA ALA A 198 -31.89 6.33 -3.43
C ALA A 198 -32.78 7.46 -2.88
N GLY A 199 -33.24 7.37 -1.64
CA GLY A 199 -34.07 8.39 -0.96
C GLY A 199 -33.28 9.38 -0.09
N GLU A 200 -31.96 9.23 0.07
CA GLU A 200 -31.12 10.09 0.91
C GLU A 200 -30.32 11.15 0.13
N ARG A 201 -30.59 11.35 -1.16
CA ARG A 201 -29.94 12.36 -2.03
C ARG A 201 -30.74 13.63 -2.19
#